data_3ba681c56495fd41835a693ca00f0160
#
_entry.id   3ba681c56495fd41835a693ca00f0160
#
_cell.length_a   1.000
_cell.length_b   1.000
_cell.length_c   1.000
_cell.angle_alpha   90.00
_cell.angle_beta   90.00
_cell.angle_gamma   90.00
#
_symmetry.space_group_name_H-M   'P 1'
#
loop_
_entity.id
_entity.type
_entity.pdbx_description
1 polymer ?
#
loop_
_entity_poly.entity_id
_entity_poly.type
_entity_poly.pdbx_seq_one_letter_code
_entity_poly.pdbx_strand_id
1 'polypeptide(L)'
;IFVPATGECPAVQDLVRPADGTGAVLCYAYLGDVEDSVTGDKKAQKFEDDYLEEVFLFMRECGICAVTYMPTRNTPQQLARLRGLCERYHIFQISGEDINSPRQSFVIKAMENPAFSNLIDATWRLIDHENGRRKIFQTT
;
A
#
# COMPACT_ATOMS: atom_id res chain seq x y z
N ILE A 1 4.51 31.78 -5.66
CA ILE A 1 5.87 31.22 -5.58
C ILE A 1 5.79 29.83 -6.19
N PHE A 2 6.56 29.60 -7.25
CA PHE A 2 6.63 28.26 -7.87
C PHE A 2 7.76 27.48 -7.17
N VAL A 3 7.41 26.35 -6.56
CA VAL A 3 8.39 25.41 -6.00
C VAL A 3 8.49 24.23 -6.97
N PRO A 4 9.67 23.90 -7.50
CA PRO A 4 9.84 22.75 -8.38
C PRO A 4 9.51 21.45 -7.62
N ALA A 5 8.81 20.51 -8.26
CA ALA A 5 8.45 19.22 -7.65
C ALA A 5 9.69 18.45 -7.13
N THR A 6 10.83 18.62 -7.79
CA THR A 6 12.12 18.04 -7.34
C THR A 6 12.61 18.60 -5.99
N GLY A 7 12.12 19.77 -5.57
CA GLY A 7 12.44 20.34 -4.27
C GLY A 7 11.45 19.93 -3.17
N GLU A 8 10.28 19.40 -3.56
CA GLU A 8 9.23 18.97 -2.63
C GLU A 8 9.19 17.46 -2.43
N CYS A 9 9.69 16.69 -3.42
CA CYS A 9 9.68 15.24 -3.40
C CYS A 9 11.09 14.73 -3.08
N PRO A 10 11.38 14.31 -1.85
CA PRO A 10 12.64 13.68 -1.51
C PRO A 10 12.80 12.35 -2.26
N ALA A 11 14.02 11.92 -2.47
CA ALA A 11 14.26 10.58 -2.99
C ALA A 11 13.73 9.52 -2.02
N VAL A 12 13.22 8.40 -2.55
CA VAL A 12 12.65 7.33 -1.71
C VAL A 12 13.68 6.82 -0.70
N GLN A 13 14.95 6.72 -1.09
CA GLN A 13 16.04 6.30 -0.23
C GLN A 13 16.26 7.22 0.99
N ASP A 14 15.90 8.50 0.87
CA ASP A 14 15.98 9.46 1.98
C ASP A 14 14.86 9.24 3.02
N LEU A 15 13.79 8.54 2.66
CA LEU A 15 12.69 8.17 3.56
C LEU A 15 12.96 6.85 4.29
N VAL A 16 13.71 5.93 3.71
CA VAL A 16 13.96 4.60 4.28
C VAL A 16 14.74 4.70 5.60
N ARG A 17 15.80 5.47 5.63
CA ARG A 17 16.65 5.62 6.84
C ARG A 17 15.91 6.14 8.08
N PRO A 18 15.10 7.23 7.99
CA PRO A 18 14.27 7.67 9.11
C PRO A 18 13.24 6.63 9.57
N ALA A 19 12.63 5.88 8.63
CA ALA A 19 11.68 4.83 8.95
C ALA A 19 12.35 3.71 9.78
N ASP A 20 13.53 3.24 9.37
CA ASP A 20 14.31 2.25 10.11
C ASP A 20 14.65 2.73 11.53
N GLY A 21 15.06 3.98 11.67
CA GLY A 21 15.43 4.57 12.95
C GLY A 21 14.26 4.71 13.94
N THR A 22 13.03 4.80 13.45
CA THR A 22 11.80 4.92 14.27
C THR A 22 11.09 3.58 14.45
N GLY A 23 11.46 2.55 13.71
CA GLY A 23 10.74 1.27 13.64
C GLY A 23 9.42 1.37 12.87
N ALA A 24 9.22 2.43 12.10
CA ALA A 24 8.05 2.58 11.25
C ALA A 24 8.07 1.59 10.08
N VAL A 25 6.88 1.12 9.68
CA VAL A 25 6.72 0.26 8.50
C VAL A 25 6.50 1.13 7.28
N LEU A 26 7.48 1.21 6.41
CA LEU A 26 7.36 1.95 5.16
C LEU A 26 6.61 1.10 4.13
N CYS A 27 5.53 1.65 3.60
CA CYS A 27 4.65 0.97 2.66
C CYS A 27 4.55 1.69 1.32
N TYR A 28 4.49 0.93 0.25
CA TYR A 28 4.04 1.45 -1.04
C TYR A 28 2.50 1.48 -1.06
N ALA A 29 1.91 2.61 -1.42
CA ALA A 29 0.46 2.76 -1.51
C ALA A 29 0.01 2.45 -2.95
N TYR A 30 -0.41 1.21 -3.20
CA TYR A 30 -0.95 0.83 -4.50
C TYR A 30 -2.35 1.38 -4.70
N LEU A 31 -2.53 2.17 -5.74
CA LEU A 31 -3.82 2.74 -6.13
C LEU A 31 -4.48 1.98 -7.27
N GLY A 32 -3.70 1.45 -8.19
CA GLY A 32 -4.15 0.82 -9.43
C GLY A 32 -4.65 1.82 -10.48
N ASP A 33 -4.55 1.46 -11.74
CA ASP A 33 -5.09 2.24 -12.84
C ASP A 33 -6.63 2.34 -12.74
N VAL A 34 -7.18 3.44 -13.17
CA VAL A 34 -8.63 3.73 -13.12
C VAL A 34 -9.12 4.03 -14.52
N GLU A 35 -10.11 3.29 -15.00
CA GLU A 35 -10.79 3.58 -16.27
C GLU A 35 -11.78 4.73 -16.10
N ASP A 36 -12.58 4.70 -14.99
CA ASP A 36 -13.52 5.75 -14.62
C ASP A 36 -13.38 6.08 -13.13
N SER A 37 -13.41 7.37 -12.79
CA SER A 37 -13.37 7.78 -11.39
C SER A 37 -14.67 7.40 -10.67
N VAL A 38 -14.54 6.74 -9.53
CA VAL A 38 -15.68 6.38 -8.65
C VAL A 38 -16.42 7.63 -8.15
N THR A 39 -15.74 8.78 -8.09
CA THR A 39 -16.30 10.07 -7.65
C THR A 39 -16.73 10.96 -8.82
N GLY A 40 -16.44 10.56 -10.06
CA GLY A 40 -16.80 11.31 -11.28
C GLY A 40 -15.96 12.57 -11.54
N ASP A 41 -14.98 12.84 -10.71
CA ASP A 41 -14.13 14.04 -10.75
C ASP A 41 -12.77 13.83 -11.44
N LYS A 42 -12.41 12.59 -11.74
CA LYS A 42 -11.14 12.25 -12.39
C LYS A 42 -11.38 11.51 -13.71
N LYS A 43 -10.62 11.91 -14.71
CA LYS A 43 -10.51 11.16 -15.96
C LYS A 43 -9.78 9.84 -15.72
N ALA A 44 -9.98 8.87 -16.64
CA ALA A 44 -9.21 7.64 -16.67
C ALA A 44 -7.71 7.92 -16.48
N GLN A 45 -7.07 7.20 -15.58
CA GLN A 45 -5.65 7.34 -15.29
C GLN A 45 -4.97 5.98 -15.46
N LYS A 46 -3.97 5.97 -16.33
CA LYS A 46 -3.08 4.84 -16.55
C LYS A 46 -1.68 5.26 -16.12
N PHE A 47 -1.21 4.78 -14.97
CA PHE A 47 0.02 5.30 -14.37
C PHE A 47 0.85 4.25 -13.62
N GLU A 48 0.29 3.08 -13.26
CA GLU A 48 0.90 2.20 -12.29
C GLU A 48 0.93 0.75 -12.74
N ASP A 49 -0.19 0.22 -13.24
CA ASP A 49 -0.33 -1.22 -13.51
C ASP A 49 0.66 -1.75 -14.56
N ASP A 50 1.00 -0.97 -15.57
CA ASP A 50 1.96 -1.38 -16.58
C ASP A 50 3.38 -1.60 -16.02
N TYR A 51 3.75 -0.90 -14.93
CA TYR A 51 5.09 -0.88 -14.33
C TYR A 51 5.15 -1.58 -12.95
N LEU A 52 4.11 -2.30 -12.60
CA LEU A 52 3.96 -2.82 -11.23
C LEU A 52 5.10 -3.77 -10.83
N GLU A 53 5.63 -4.57 -11.75
CA GLU A 53 6.75 -5.47 -11.46
C GLU A 53 8.06 -4.70 -11.22
N GLU A 54 8.31 -3.66 -11.99
CA GLU A 54 9.43 -2.74 -11.80
C GLU A 54 9.35 -2.02 -10.45
N VAL A 55 8.14 -1.61 -10.05
CA VAL A 55 7.91 -1.02 -8.72
C VAL A 55 8.27 -2.00 -7.62
N PHE A 56 7.90 -3.26 -7.72
CA PHE A 56 8.25 -4.29 -6.72
C PHE A 56 9.76 -4.57 -6.66
N LEU A 57 10.44 -4.58 -7.79
CA LEU A 57 11.90 -4.69 -7.83
C LEU A 57 12.55 -3.49 -7.14
N PHE A 58 12.10 -2.29 -7.45
CA PHE A 58 12.59 -1.06 -6.82
C PHE A 58 12.31 -1.03 -5.30
N MET A 59 11.12 -1.46 -4.87
CA MET A 59 10.80 -1.59 -3.44
C MET A 59 11.82 -2.47 -2.72
N ARG A 60 12.18 -3.62 -3.30
CA ARG A 60 13.20 -4.51 -2.74
C ARG A 60 14.56 -3.85 -2.65
N GLU A 61 15.00 -3.15 -3.69
CA GLU A 61 16.27 -2.42 -3.71
C GLU A 61 16.32 -1.35 -2.61
N CYS A 62 15.20 -0.69 -2.35
CA CYS A 62 15.08 0.34 -1.31
C CYS A 62 14.81 -0.23 0.09
N GLY A 63 14.54 -1.54 0.24
CA GLY A 63 14.17 -2.13 1.54
C GLY A 63 12.72 -1.86 1.94
N ILE A 64 11.85 -1.44 1.01
CA ILE A 64 10.40 -1.30 1.27
C ILE A 64 9.78 -2.69 1.19
N CYS A 65 9.22 -3.16 2.30
CA CYS A 65 8.75 -4.54 2.45
C CYS A 65 7.26 -4.67 2.71
N ALA A 66 6.51 -3.59 2.53
CA ALA A 66 5.05 -3.58 2.69
C ALA A 66 4.36 -2.83 1.55
N VAL A 67 3.11 -3.23 1.27
CA VAL A 67 2.21 -2.57 0.33
C VAL A 67 0.83 -2.42 0.94
N THR A 68 0.17 -1.30 0.68
CA THR A 68 -1.24 -1.13 0.98
C THR A 68 -2.07 -1.20 -0.29
N TYR A 69 -3.27 -1.74 -0.22
CA TYR A 69 -4.24 -1.76 -1.31
C TYR A 69 -5.68 -1.73 -0.81
N MET A 70 -6.61 -1.45 -1.70
CA MET A 70 -8.02 -1.19 -1.35
C MET A 70 -8.95 -2.22 -2.01
N PRO A 71 -9.46 -3.24 -1.27
CA PRO A 71 -10.47 -4.17 -1.78
C PRO A 71 -11.71 -3.51 -2.37
N THR A 72 -12.08 -2.31 -1.90
CA THR A 72 -13.26 -1.59 -2.40
C THR A 72 -13.01 -0.82 -3.70
N ARG A 73 -11.75 -0.52 -4.00
CA ARG A 73 -11.36 0.28 -5.17
C ARG A 73 -10.81 -0.57 -6.31
N ASN A 74 -9.91 -1.50 -5.97
CA ASN A 74 -9.17 -2.25 -6.95
C ASN A 74 -10.02 -3.36 -7.58
N THR A 75 -9.84 -3.59 -8.87
CA THR A 75 -10.52 -4.68 -9.59
C THR A 75 -9.99 -6.04 -9.15
N PRO A 76 -10.77 -7.13 -9.32
CA PRO A 76 -10.30 -8.48 -9.02
C PRO A 76 -9.01 -8.86 -9.75
N GLN A 77 -8.81 -8.39 -11.00
CA GLN A 77 -7.61 -8.64 -11.78
C GLN A 77 -6.39 -7.91 -11.19
N GLN A 78 -6.56 -6.64 -10.82
CA GLN A 78 -5.52 -5.86 -10.15
C GLN A 78 -5.11 -6.52 -8.83
N LEU A 79 -6.08 -6.92 -8.02
CA LEU A 79 -5.84 -7.58 -6.74
C LEU A 79 -5.13 -8.94 -6.92
N ALA A 80 -5.54 -9.75 -7.90
CA ALA A 80 -4.90 -11.03 -8.17
C ALA A 80 -3.43 -10.86 -8.60
N ARG A 81 -3.16 -9.90 -9.49
CA ARG A 81 -1.80 -9.58 -9.94
C ARG A 81 -0.93 -9.06 -8.80
N LEU A 82 -1.43 -8.07 -8.05
CA LEU A 82 -0.71 -7.48 -6.92
C LEU A 82 -0.36 -8.53 -5.87
N ARG A 83 -1.32 -9.35 -5.46
CA ARG A 83 -1.12 -10.40 -4.46
C ARG A 83 -0.12 -11.44 -4.91
N GLY A 84 -0.16 -11.84 -6.19
CA GLY A 84 0.85 -12.73 -6.78
C GLY A 84 2.28 -12.15 -6.71
N LEU A 85 2.43 -10.85 -6.91
CA LEU A 85 3.71 -10.16 -6.72
C LEU A 85 4.10 -10.10 -5.25
N CYS A 86 3.16 -9.82 -4.34
CA CYS A 86 3.41 -9.83 -2.90
C CYS A 86 3.93 -11.19 -2.42
N GLU A 87 3.34 -12.28 -2.90
CA GLU A 87 3.79 -13.65 -2.57
C GLU A 87 5.19 -13.92 -3.12
N ARG A 88 5.42 -13.59 -4.41
CA ARG A 88 6.72 -13.79 -5.08
C ARG A 88 7.86 -13.05 -4.40
N TYR A 89 7.62 -11.80 -3.99
CA TYR A 89 8.62 -10.91 -3.42
C TYR A 89 8.59 -10.83 -1.89
N HIS A 90 7.74 -11.63 -1.23
CA HIS A 90 7.56 -11.66 0.23
C HIS A 90 7.21 -10.29 0.83
N ILE A 91 6.35 -9.53 0.14
CA ILE A 91 5.89 -8.21 0.56
C ILE A 91 4.70 -8.34 1.51
N PHE A 92 4.78 -7.63 2.63
CA PHE A 92 3.71 -7.59 3.63
C PHE A 92 2.51 -6.78 3.10
N GLN A 93 1.30 -7.33 3.23
CA GLN A 93 0.09 -6.77 2.66
C GLN A 93 -0.77 -6.13 3.76
N ILE A 94 -1.16 -4.87 3.56
CA ILE A 94 -1.90 -4.07 4.53
C ILE A 94 -3.15 -3.49 3.86
N SER A 95 -4.25 -3.37 4.60
CA SER A 95 -5.44 -2.66 4.10
C SER A 95 -5.14 -1.17 3.96
N GLY A 96 -5.35 -0.65 2.75
CA GLY A 96 -5.18 0.76 2.40
C GLY A 96 -6.50 1.50 2.22
N GLU A 97 -7.61 0.97 2.77
CA GLU A 97 -8.92 1.61 2.63
C GLU A 97 -8.91 3.06 3.12
N ASP A 98 -9.35 3.94 2.24
CA ASP A 98 -9.34 5.39 2.45
C ASP A 98 -10.77 5.89 2.66
N ILE A 99 -11.04 6.42 3.86
CA ILE A 99 -12.33 7.00 4.24
C ILE A 99 -12.13 8.49 4.45
N ASN A 100 -12.36 9.26 3.40
CA ASN A 100 -12.12 10.71 3.38
C ASN A 100 -13.40 11.54 3.17
N SER A 101 -14.57 10.91 3.16
CA SER A 101 -15.86 11.55 2.93
C SER A 101 -16.91 11.02 3.88
N PRO A 102 -17.81 11.89 4.42
CA PRO A 102 -18.95 11.43 5.25
C PRO A 102 -19.95 10.54 4.50
N ARG A 103 -19.84 10.43 3.18
CA ARG A 103 -20.67 9.53 2.36
C ARG A 103 -20.15 8.09 2.35
N GLN A 104 -18.88 7.88 2.75
CA GLN A 104 -18.28 6.57 2.83
C GLN A 104 -18.62 5.90 4.17
N SER A 105 -18.82 4.58 4.12
CA SER A 105 -19.07 3.80 5.33
C SER A 105 -17.78 3.53 6.08
N PHE A 106 -17.81 3.65 7.41
CA PHE A 106 -16.71 3.17 8.27
C PHE A 106 -16.63 1.64 8.31
N VAL A 107 -17.72 0.96 7.99
CA VAL A 107 -17.74 -0.50 7.88
C VAL A 107 -17.46 -0.90 6.44
N ILE A 108 -16.29 -1.50 6.22
CA ILE A 108 -15.84 -1.94 4.91
C ILE A 108 -16.32 -3.37 4.68
N LYS A 109 -17.49 -3.51 4.05
CA LYS A 109 -18.11 -4.83 3.79
C LYS A 109 -17.24 -5.76 2.95
N ALA A 110 -16.37 -5.22 2.09
CA ALA A 110 -15.44 -6.04 1.32
C ALA A 110 -14.53 -6.90 2.21
N MET A 111 -14.23 -6.43 3.42
CA MET A 111 -13.39 -7.16 4.39
C MET A 111 -14.10 -8.37 5.03
N GLU A 112 -15.42 -8.50 4.89
CA GLU A 112 -16.16 -9.69 5.30
C GLU A 112 -15.88 -10.89 4.38
N ASN A 113 -15.33 -10.65 3.19
CA ASN A 113 -14.94 -11.70 2.26
C ASN A 113 -13.68 -12.42 2.80
N PRO A 114 -13.73 -13.75 3.00
CA PRO A 114 -12.59 -14.54 3.50
C PRO A 114 -11.30 -14.38 2.67
N ALA A 115 -11.43 -14.00 1.40
CA ALA A 115 -10.28 -13.72 0.53
C ALA A 115 -9.38 -12.59 1.05
N PHE A 116 -9.89 -11.73 1.95
CA PHE A 116 -9.16 -10.61 2.56
C PHE A 116 -8.84 -10.79 4.04
N SER A 117 -8.99 -12.02 4.58
CA SER A 117 -8.64 -12.32 5.98
C SER A 117 -7.19 -11.96 6.31
N ASN A 118 -6.28 -12.10 5.34
CA ASN A 118 -4.87 -11.71 5.47
C ASN A 118 -4.69 -10.23 5.85
N LEU A 119 -5.58 -9.34 5.42
CA LEU A 119 -5.53 -7.91 5.75
C LEU A 119 -5.97 -7.65 7.20
N ILE A 120 -6.93 -8.43 7.70
CA ILE A 120 -7.34 -8.38 9.11
C ILE A 120 -6.19 -8.85 10.00
N ASP A 121 -5.56 -9.98 9.66
CA ASP A 121 -4.40 -10.50 10.38
C ASP A 121 -3.24 -9.51 10.36
N ALA A 122 -3.01 -8.85 9.22
CA ALA A 122 -2.00 -7.81 9.07
C ALA A 122 -2.25 -6.62 9.99
N THR A 123 -3.51 -6.21 10.15
CA THR A 123 -3.89 -5.12 11.05
C THR A 123 -3.53 -5.46 12.50
N TRP A 124 -3.84 -6.68 12.97
CA TRP A 124 -3.46 -7.13 14.30
C TRP A 124 -1.95 -7.20 14.49
N ARG A 125 -1.21 -7.65 13.47
CA ARG A 125 0.26 -7.67 13.50
C ARG A 125 0.86 -6.25 13.58
N LEU A 126 0.24 -5.27 12.91
CA LEU A 126 0.65 -3.85 13.02
C LEU A 126 0.44 -3.31 14.43
N ILE A 127 -0.73 -3.60 15.03
CA ILE A 127 -1.04 -3.23 16.41
C ILE A 127 -0.04 -3.86 17.40
N ASP A 128 0.30 -5.13 17.22
CA ASP A 128 1.29 -5.80 18.04
C ASP A 128 2.70 -5.22 17.87
N HIS A 129 3.05 -4.83 16.65
CA HIS A 129 4.32 -4.16 16.34
C HIS A 129 4.42 -2.80 17.04
N GLU A 130 3.39 -1.97 16.91
CA GLU A 130 3.28 -0.66 17.56
C GLU A 130 3.38 -0.76 19.10
N ASN A 131 2.74 -1.78 19.67
CA ASN A 131 2.80 -2.04 21.12
C ASN A 131 4.11 -2.72 21.59
N GLY A 132 5.07 -2.95 20.70
CA GLY A 132 6.33 -3.62 21.01
C GLY A 132 6.21 -5.12 21.36
N ARG A 133 5.04 -5.74 21.11
CA ARG A 133 4.78 -7.14 21.42
C ARG A 133 5.42 -8.09 20.40
N ARG A 134 5.44 -7.69 19.12
CA ARG A 134 5.99 -8.48 18.02
C ARG A 134 6.49 -7.56 16.92
N LYS A 135 7.71 -7.76 16.46
CA LYS A 135 8.20 -7.07 15.26
C LYS A 135 7.62 -7.71 13.99
N ILE A 136 7.16 -6.90 13.04
CA ILE A 136 6.67 -7.37 11.73
C ILE A 136 7.84 -7.92 10.92
N PHE A 137 8.96 -7.20 10.93
CA PHE A 137 10.19 -7.62 10.29
C PHE A 137 11.24 -7.85 11.37
N GLN A 138 11.88 -9.01 11.34
CA GLN A 138 13.09 -9.22 12.14
C GLN A 138 14.25 -8.65 11.33
N THR A 139 14.91 -7.63 11.88
CA THR A 139 16.19 -7.20 11.37
C THR A 139 17.17 -8.36 11.63
N THR A 140 17.52 -9.08 10.55
CA THR A 140 18.65 -10.02 10.56
C THR A 140 19.94 -9.27 10.65
#